data_6c57b34cfa9a389da0faf1217be481ce
#
_entry.id   6c57b34cfa9a389da0faf1217be481ce
#
_cell.length_a   1.000
_cell.length_b   1.000
_cell.length_c   1.000
_cell.angle_alpha   90.00
_cell.angle_beta   90.00
_cell.angle_gamma   90.00
#
_symmetry.space_group_name_H-M   'P 1'
#
loop_
_entity.id
_entity.type
_entity.pdbx_description
1 polymer ?
#
loop_
_entity_poly.entity_id
_entity_poly.type
_entity_poly.pdbx_seq_one_letter_code
_entity_poly.pdbx_strand_id
1 'polypeptide(L)'
;MDGHERWLERCSKLGTTFPARRYNEGTRTSEDAALQLGCDVAHIAKSIVFEGPESPVIVITSGANRVDRKRKLKRLLGFKPSMAQAEYVQQQTGYAPGGVPPFGHLLPCTMVMDEDLFQYESVWGAAGCAETVFSVTPSELQRITGALVGDVKQ
;
A
#
# COMPACT_ATOMS: atom_id res chain seq x y z
N MET A 1 14.88 -1.52 15.23
CA MET A 1 14.27 -2.29 14.11
C MET A 1 13.78 -1.27 13.08
N ASP A 2 14.27 -1.34 11.85
CA ASP A 2 13.78 -0.47 10.79
C ASP A 2 12.44 -0.98 10.24
N GLY A 3 11.83 -0.22 9.34
CA GLY A 3 10.51 -0.58 8.81
C GLY A 3 10.51 -1.88 8.04
N HIS A 4 11.58 -2.17 7.29
CA HIS A 4 11.68 -3.43 6.53
C HIS A 4 11.79 -4.63 7.46
N GLU A 5 12.59 -4.55 8.52
CA GLU A 5 12.72 -5.61 9.51
C GLU A 5 11.38 -5.87 10.20
N ARG A 6 10.64 -4.81 10.51
CA ARG A 6 9.30 -4.91 11.08
C ARG A 6 8.34 -5.63 10.14
N TRP A 7 8.38 -5.28 8.85
CA TRP A 7 7.55 -5.93 7.84
C TRP A 7 7.88 -7.41 7.68
N LEU A 8 9.18 -7.76 7.67
CA LEU A 8 9.62 -9.17 7.61
C LEU A 8 9.11 -9.96 8.82
N GLU A 9 9.14 -9.37 10.00
CA GLU A 9 8.60 -10.02 11.21
C GLU A 9 7.09 -10.25 11.07
N ARG A 10 6.35 -9.28 10.52
CA ARG A 10 4.91 -9.45 10.28
C ARG A 10 4.63 -10.53 9.24
N CYS A 11 5.41 -10.60 8.18
CA CYS A 11 5.29 -11.67 7.19
C CYS A 11 5.50 -13.04 7.83
N SER A 12 6.48 -13.17 8.70
CA SER A 12 6.76 -14.41 9.44
C SER A 12 5.55 -14.84 10.28
N LYS A 13 4.92 -13.89 10.97
CA LYS A 13 3.71 -14.16 11.76
C LYS A 13 2.52 -14.58 10.91
N LEU A 14 2.44 -14.08 9.68
CA LEU A 14 1.40 -14.46 8.72
C LEU A 14 1.71 -15.79 8.03
N GLY A 15 2.90 -16.36 8.26
CA GLY A 15 3.32 -17.60 7.63
C GLY A 15 3.62 -17.45 6.15
N THR A 16 4.04 -16.27 5.70
CA THR A 16 4.27 -15.98 4.29
C THR A 16 5.62 -15.31 4.08
N THR A 17 6.17 -15.49 2.87
CA THR A 17 7.39 -14.81 2.43
C THR A 17 7.16 -14.33 1.01
N PHE A 18 7.77 -13.18 0.67
CA PHE A 18 7.67 -12.60 -0.66
C PHE A 18 9.05 -12.19 -1.15
N PRO A 19 9.32 -12.30 -2.47
CA PRO A 19 10.54 -11.76 -3.02
C PRO A 19 10.60 -10.25 -2.78
N ALA A 20 11.66 -9.80 -2.12
CA ALA A 20 11.86 -8.39 -1.83
C ALA A 20 13.19 -7.91 -2.38
N ARG A 21 13.25 -6.64 -2.75
CA ARG A 21 14.46 -5.99 -3.24
C ARG A 21 14.71 -4.71 -2.46
N ARG A 22 15.98 -4.44 -2.16
CA ARG A 22 16.40 -3.19 -1.56
C ARG A 22 17.27 -2.43 -2.55
N TYR A 23 17.00 -1.14 -2.67
CA TYR A 23 17.78 -0.25 -3.53
C TYR A 23 18.61 0.70 -2.68
N ASN A 24 19.81 1.06 -3.17
CA ASN A 24 20.70 2.00 -2.48
C ASN A 24 20.18 3.43 -2.56
N GLU A 25 19.47 3.76 -3.63
CA GLU A 25 18.81 5.04 -3.81
C GLU A 25 17.33 4.87 -3.50
N GLY A 26 16.75 5.84 -2.79
CA GLY A 26 15.37 5.74 -2.35
C GLY A 26 14.37 5.60 -3.50
N THR A 27 13.33 4.81 -3.28
CA THR A 27 12.19 4.67 -4.18
C THR A 27 11.00 5.44 -3.58
N ARG A 28 11.19 6.76 -3.39
CA ARG A 28 10.23 7.62 -2.69
C ARG A 28 8.91 7.79 -3.43
N THR A 29 8.98 7.77 -4.77
CA THR A 29 7.79 7.87 -5.60
C THR A 29 7.55 6.57 -6.35
N SER A 30 6.32 6.38 -6.85
CA SER A 30 6.01 5.24 -7.69
C SER A 30 6.83 5.24 -8.98
N GLU A 31 7.10 6.42 -9.53
CA GLU A 31 7.92 6.61 -10.72
C GLU A 31 9.36 6.18 -10.46
N ASP A 32 9.94 6.55 -9.31
CA ASP A 32 11.28 6.13 -8.92
C ASP A 32 11.38 4.60 -8.81
N ALA A 33 10.40 4.00 -8.16
CA ALA A 33 10.35 2.54 -8.01
C ALA A 33 10.24 1.84 -9.36
N ALA A 34 9.36 2.32 -10.22
CA ALA A 34 9.15 1.74 -11.56
C ALA A 34 10.43 1.82 -12.40
N LEU A 35 11.14 2.96 -12.34
CA LEU A 35 12.38 3.15 -13.07
C LEU A 35 13.44 2.14 -12.63
N GLN A 36 13.62 1.95 -11.33
CA GLN A 36 14.60 1.02 -10.78
C GLN A 36 14.25 -0.44 -11.05
N LEU A 37 12.95 -0.75 -11.05
CA LEU A 37 12.46 -2.11 -11.32
C LEU A 37 12.38 -2.43 -12.81
N GLY A 38 12.47 -1.42 -13.67
CA GLY A 38 12.33 -1.60 -15.11
C GLY A 38 10.91 -1.96 -15.53
N CYS A 39 9.90 -1.47 -14.82
CA CYS A 39 8.50 -1.72 -15.13
C CYS A 39 7.73 -0.42 -15.33
N ASP A 40 6.49 -0.53 -15.82
CA ASP A 40 5.58 0.60 -15.91
C ASP A 40 5.10 1.00 -14.51
N VAL A 41 4.91 2.30 -14.30
CA VAL A 41 4.44 2.82 -13.00
C VAL A 41 3.10 2.23 -12.59
N ALA A 42 2.28 1.79 -13.55
CA ALA A 42 0.99 1.16 -13.26
C ALA A 42 1.12 -0.15 -12.47
N HIS A 43 2.28 -0.80 -12.53
CA HIS A 43 2.56 -2.03 -11.77
C HIS A 43 2.97 -1.78 -10.32
N ILE A 44 3.10 -0.52 -9.91
CA ILE A 44 3.42 -0.17 -8.54
C ILE A 44 2.11 -0.06 -7.76
N ALA A 45 2.00 -0.86 -6.72
CA ALA A 45 0.86 -0.83 -5.80
C ALA A 45 1.24 0.05 -4.60
N LYS A 46 0.84 1.31 -4.65
CA LYS A 46 1.14 2.27 -3.56
C LYS A 46 0.04 2.24 -2.51
N SER A 47 0.43 2.33 -1.25
CA SER A 47 -0.50 2.32 -0.12
C SER A 47 -0.69 3.76 0.37
N ILE A 48 -1.87 4.32 0.12
CA ILE A 48 -2.24 5.67 0.53
C ILE A 48 -3.06 5.58 1.81
N VAL A 49 -2.61 6.27 2.85
CA VAL A 49 -3.27 6.26 4.15
C VAL A 49 -4.15 7.49 4.29
N PHE A 50 -5.41 7.25 4.65
CA PHE A 50 -6.38 8.29 5.00
C PHE A 50 -6.84 8.09 6.43
N GLU A 51 -7.34 9.17 7.06
CA GLU A 51 -7.90 9.10 8.41
C GLU A 51 -9.39 8.82 8.32
N GLY A 52 -9.81 7.70 8.89
CA GLY A 52 -11.21 7.34 9.01
C GLY A 52 -11.77 7.71 10.37
N PRO A 53 -13.10 7.56 10.59
CA PRO A 53 -13.73 7.94 11.87
C PRO A 53 -13.28 7.06 13.05
N GLU A 54 -12.95 5.80 12.82
CA GLU A 54 -12.57 4.87 13.88
C GLU A 54 -11.19 4.26 13.67
N SER A 55 -10.80 4.07 12.42
CA SER A 55 -9.54 3.43 12.06
C SER A 55 -8.98 4.03 10.79
N PRO A 56 -7.68 3.87 10.52
CA PRO A 56 -7.12 4.30 9.24
C PRO A 56 -7.78 3.58 8.07
N VAL A 57 -7.88 4.30 6.96
CA VAL A 57 -8.28 3.72 5.66
C VAL A 57 -7.04 3.67 4.79
N ILE A 58 -6.68 2.49 4.32
CA ILE A 58 -5.54 2.33 3.42
C ILE A 58 -6.06 1.90 2.05
N VAL A 59 -5.75 2.70 1.04
CA VAL A 59 -6.10 2.42 -0.34
C VAL A 59 -4.84 1.96 -1.06
N ILE A 60 -4.85 0.72 -1.54
CA ILE A 60 -3.78 0.16 -2.36
C ILE A 60 -4.15 0.47 -3.81
N THR A 61 -3.45 1.42 -4.41
CA THR A 61 -3.77 1.93 -5.74
C THR A 61 -2.60 1.78 -6.70
N SER A 62 -2.92 1.64 -8.00
CA SER A 62 -1.90 1.66 -9.05
C SER A 62 -1.16 2.99 -9.03
N GLY A 63 0.16 2.94 -9.22
CA GLY A 63 0.98 4.14 -9.30
C GLY A 63 0.63 5.07 -10.44
N ALA A 64 -0.12 4.60 -11.44
CA ALA A 64 -0.62 5.41 -12.54
C ALA A 64 -1.91 6.17 -12.20
N ASN A 65 -2.54 5.85 -11.07
CA ASN A 65 -3.84 6.41 -10.70
C ASN A 65 -3.74 7.35 -9.51
N ARG A 66 -4.70 8.27 -9.43
CA ARG A 66 -4.92 9.11 -8.24
C ARG A 66 -6.24 8.70 -7.61
N VAL A 67 -6.26 8.58 -6.28
CA VAL A 67 -7.46 8.20 -5.55
C VAL A 67 -8.47 9.34 -5.56
N ASP A 68 -9.70 9.02 -5.92
CA ASP A 68 -10.84 9.94 -5.81
C ASP A 68 -11.45 9.82 -4.41
N ARG A 69 -10.88 10.55 -3.46
CA ARG A 69 -11.27 10.52 -2.05
C ARG A 69 -12.69 11.03 -1.83
N LYS A 70 -13.06 12.09 -2.54
CA LYS A 70 -14.29 12.85 -2.28
C LYS A 70 -15.55 12.18 -2.82
N ARG A 71 -15.43 11.38 -3.87
CA ARG A 71 -16.57 10.76 -4.54
C ARG A 71 -16.53 9.24 -4.48
N LYS A 72 -15.59 8.63 -5.18
CA LYS A 72 -15.55 7.17 -5.32
C LYS A 72 -15.23 6.45 -4.03
N LEU A 73 -14.23 6.94 -3.31
CA LEU A 73 -13.86 6.35 -2.03
C LEU A 73 -14.97 6.53 -1.00
N LYS A 74 -15.60 7.71 -0.97
CA LYS A 74 -16.76 7.96 -0.12
C LYS A 74 -17.91 7.01 -0.45
N ARG A 75 -18.15 6.77 -1.73
CA ARG A 75 -19.22 5.86 -2.17
C ARG A 75 -18.97 4.44 -1.72
N LEU A 76 -17.72 3.97 -1.83
CA LEU A 76 -17.35 2.62 -1.40
C LEU A 76 -17.45 2.44 0.11
N LEU A 77 -17.01 3.44 0.88
CA LEU A 77 -16.90 3.33 2.34
C LEU A 77 -18.17 3.75 3.08
N GLY A 78 -19.01 4.59 2.48
CA GLY A 78 -20.15 5.18 3.14
C GLY A 78 -19.81 6.42 3.97
N PHE A 79 -18.55 6.84 3.97
CA PHE A 79 -18.09 8.09 4.61
C PHE A 79 -16.90 8.64 3.81
N LYS A 80 -16.64 9.94 3.94
CA LYS A 80 -15.50 10.57 3.29
C LYS A 80 -14.31 10.59 4.24
N PRO A 81 -13.24 9.80 3.99
CA PRO A 81 -12.06 9.84 4.84
C PRO A 81 -11.31 11.16 4.66
N SER A 82 -10.57 11.55 5.70
CA SER A 82 -9.76 12.78 5.69
C SER A 82 -8.34 12.48 5.26
N MET A 83 -7.62 13.52 4.82
CA MET A 83 -6.20 13.40 4.54
C MET A 83 -5.45 13.10 5.85
N ALA A 84 -4.52 12.17 5.81
CA ALA A 84 -3.73 11.79 6.98
C ALA A 84 -2.40 12.55 6.98
N GLN A 85 -2.00 13.03 8.16
CA GLN A 85 -0.68 13.64 8.35
C GLN A 85 0.37 12.57 8.65
N ALA A 86 1.64 12.93 8.48
CA ALA A 86 2.75 12.00 8.66
C ALA A 86 2.76 11.34 10.05
N GLU A 87 2.48 12.10 11.10
CA GLU A 87 2.42 11.56 12.47
C GLU A 87 1.33 10.52 12.64
N TYR A 88 0.15 10.78 12.07
CA TYR A 88 -0.97 9.84 12.10
C TYR A 88 -0.59 8.54 11.39
N VAL A 89 0.02 8.64 10.20
CA VAL A 89 0.49 7.48 9.43
C VAL A 89 1.44 6.63 10.27
N GLN A 90 2.44 7.25 10.87
CA GLN A 90 3.44 6.56 11.68
C GLN A 90 2.81 5.89 12.90
N GLN A 91 1.96 6.60 13.62
CA GLN A 91 1.34 6.09 14.84
C GLN A 91 0.37 4.94 14.58
N GLN A 92 -0.40 5.03 13.51
CA GLN A 92 -1.45 4.05 13.21
C GLN A 92 -0.92 2.82 12.48
N THR A 93 0.01 3.02 11.55
CA THR A 93 0.51 1.91 10.73
C THR A 93 1.79 1.29 11.27
N GLY A 94 2.58 2.07 12.02
CA GLY A 94 3.91 1.67 12.48
C GLY A 94 5.01 1.92 11.45
N TYR A 95 4.69 2.54 10.32
CA TYR A 95 5.64 2.82 9.24
C TYR A 95 5.62 4.29 8.86
N ALA A 96 6.77 4.79 8.41
CA ALA A 96 6.87 6.16 7.91
C ALA A 96 6.17 6.30 6.55
N PRO A 97 5.64 7.48 6.22
CA PRO A 97 5.14 7.74 4.88
C PRO A 97 6.18 7.43 3.82
N GLY A 98 5.75 6.85 2.71
CA GLY A 98 6.64 6.38 1.64
C GLY A 98 7.11 4.95 1.80
N GLY A 99 7.04 4.41 3.04
CA GLY A 99 7.41 3.04 3.33
C GLY A 99 6.26 2.15 3.78
N VAL A 100 5.03 2.68 3.79
CA VAL A 100 3.86 1.93 4.26
C VAL A 100 3.58 0.75 3.34
N PRO A 101 3.67 -0.48 3.86
CA PRO A 101 3.35 -1.65 3.06
C PRO A 101 1.83 -1.84 2.95
N PRO A 102 1.36 -2.67 2.00
CA PRO A 102 -0.07 -2.93 1.87
C PRO A 102 -0.65 -3.81 2.98
N PHE A 103 0.18 -4.45 3.80
CA PHE A 103 -0.25 -5.23 4.96
C PHE A 103 0.86 -5.25 6.02
N GLY A 104 0.54 -5.75 7.21
CA GLY A 104 1.50 -5.81 8.30
C GLY A 104 1.50 -4.55 9.17
N HIS A 105 0.38 -3.83 9.22
CA HIS A 105 0.25 -2.60 9.99
C HIS A 105 0.13 -2.85 11.48
N LEU A 106 0.50 -1.84 12.27
CA LEU A 106 0.49 -1.91 13.72
C LEU A 106 -0.93 -2.09 14.26
N LEU A 107 -1.88 -1.30 13.76
CA LEU A 107 -3.28 -1.32 14.19
C LEU A 107 -4.17 -1.79 13.04
N PRO A 108 -5.37 -2.32 13.33
CA PRO A 108 -6.31 -2.69 12.27
C PRO A 108 -6.68 -1.49 11.40
N CYS A 109 -6.76 -1.71 10.11
CA CYS A 109 -7.07 -0.69 9.11
C CYS A 109 -8.20 -1.17 8.21
N THR A 110 -9.00 -0.22 7.72
CA THR A 110 -9.95 -0.50 6.65
C THR A 110 -9.19 -0.54 5.33
N MET A 111 -9.27 -1.66 4.62
CA MET A 111 -8.49 -1.88 3.41
C MET A 111 -9.34 -1.76 2.16
N VAL A 112 -8.87 -0.99 1.20
CA VAL A 112 -9.47 -0.82 -0.12
C VAL A 112 -8.41 -1.05 -1.18
N MET A 113 -8.78 -1.69 -2.27
CA MET A 113 -7.84 -2.04 -3.34
C MET A 113 -8.39 -1.60 -4.69
N ASP A 114 -7.54 -0.91 -5.46
CA ASP A 114 -7.84 -0.43 -6.80
C ASP A 114 -8.03 -1.62 -7.75
N GLU A 115 -9.19 -1.68 -8.40
CA GLU A 115 -9.49 -2.78 -9.33
C GLU A 115 -8.52 -2.83 -10.52
N ASP A 116 -7.91 -1.71 -10.90
CA ASP A 116 -6.97 -1.66 -12.02
C ASP A 116 -5.73 -2.54 -11.78
N LEU A 117 -5.38 -2.81 -10.52
CA LEU A 117 -4.25 -3.67 -10.21
C LEU A 117 -4.43 -5.10 -10.71
N PHE A 118 -5.68 -5.55 -10.85
CA PHE A 118 -5.99 -6.90 -11.30
C PHE A 118 -5.74 -7.14 -12.79
N GLN A 119 -5.38 -6.11 -13.55
CA GLN A 119 -4.97 -6.25 -14.95
C GLN A 119 -3.60 -6.89 -15.09
N TYR A 120 -2.81 -6.93 -14.02
CA TYR A 120 -1.42 -7.36 -14.05
C TYR A 120 -1.25 -8.69 -13.32
N GLU A 121 -0.31 -9.49 -13.79
CA GLU A 121 0.01 -10.77 -13.16
C GLU A 121 0.62 -10.57 -11.78
N SER A 122 1.48 -9.58 -11.64
CA SER A 122 2.09 -9.21 -10.36
C SER A 122 2.28 -7.70 -10.26
N VAL A 123 2.34 -7.22 -9.03
CA VAL A 123 2.55 -5.81 -8.70
C VAL A 123 3.65 -5.69 -7.65
N TRP A 124 4.17 -4.49 -7.47
CA TRP A 124 5.22 -4.21 -6.49
C TRP A 124 4.69 -3.29 -5.42
N GLY A 125 4.85 -3.68 -4.15
CA GLY A 125 4.46 -2.87 -3.00
C GLY A 125 5.66 -2.49 -2.14
N ALA A 126 5.50 -1.48 -1.29
CA ALA A 126 6.51 -1.12 -0.32
C ALA A 126 6.65 -2.23 0.72
N ALA A 127 7.87 -2.52 1.11
CA ALA A 127 8.19 -3.57 2.07
C ALA A 127 8.67 -3.00 3.42
N GLY A 128 8.05 -1.90 3.86
CA GLY A 128 8.27 -1.31 5.17
C GLY A 128 9.17 -0.09 5.21
N CYS A 129 9.90 0.22 4.15
CA CYS A 129 10.69 1.45 4.04
C CYS A 129 10.81 1.86 2.58
N ALA A 130 11.24 3.11 2.35
CA ALA A 130 11.27 3.69 1.00
C ALA A 130 12.23 2.96 0.04
N GLU A 131 13.22 2.26 0.57
CA GLU A 131 14.24 1.58 -0.23
C GLU A 131 13.91 0.11 -0.51
N THR A 132 12.80 -0.41 0.00
CA THR A 132 12.46 -1.83 -0.16
C THR A 132 11.12 -2.01 -0.82
N VAL A 133 11.04 -2.97 -1.75
CA VAL A 133 9.80 -3.33 -2.45
C VAL A 133 9.70 -4.85 -2.52
N PHE A 134 8.49 -5.36 -2.64
CA PHE A 134 8.25 -6.79 -2.81
C PHE A 134 7.23 -7.03 -3.91
N SER A 135 7.31 -8.21 -4.52
CA SER A 135 6.41 -8.63 -5.60
C SER A 135 5.31 -9.54 -5.05
N VAL A 136 4.09 -9.33 -5.52
CA VAL A 136 2.92 -10.10 -5.10
C VAL A 136 1.86 -10.08 -6.20
N THR A 137 1.06 -11.13 -6.31
CA THR A 137 -0.09 -11.10 -7.21
C THR A 137 -1.24 -10.30 -6.60
N PRO A 138 -2.04 -9.60 -7.41
CA PRO A 138 -3.20 -8.87 -6.87
C PRO A 138 -4.17 -9.75 -6.08
N SER A 139 -4.42 -10.98 -6.54
CA SER A 139 -5.29 -11.92 -5.84
C SER A 139 -4.77 -12.31 -4.47
N GLU A 140 -3.48 -12.58 -4.35
CA GLU A 140 -2.83 -12.88 -3.07
C GLU A 140 -2.89 -11.68 -2.14
N LEU A 141 -2.66 -10.49 -2.68
CA LEU A 141 -2.73 -9.26 -1.91
C LEU A 141 -4.13 -9.02 -1.36
N GLN A 142 -5.16 -9.24 -2.17
CA GLN A 142 -6.55 -9.15 -1.70
C GLN A 142 -6.85 -10.18 -0.62
N ARG A 143 -6.37 -11.41 -0.78
CA ARG A 143 -6.57 -12.48 0.20
C ARG A 143 -5.97 -12.12 1.55
N ILE A 144 -4.74 -11.62 1.55
CA ILE A 144 -4.03 -11.26 2.78
C ILE A 144 -4.69 -10.08 3.49
N THR A 145 -5.10 -9.07 2.73
CA THR A 145 -5.63 -7.81 3.29
C THR A 145 -7.12 -7.85 3.58
N GLY A 146 -7.86 -8.72 2.92
CA GLY A 146 -9.33 -8.70 2.97
C GLY A 146 -9.93 -7.44 2.35
N ALA A 147 -9.18 -6.76 1.47
CA ALA A 147 -9.57 -5.45 0.94
C ALA A 147 -10.84 -5.50 0.10
N LEU A 148 -11.63 -4.43 0.22
CA LEU A 148 -12.75 -4.16 -0.67
C LEU A 148 -12.18 -3.66 -2.01
N VAL A 149 -12.49 -4.35 -3.10
CA VAL A 149 -12.00 -4.00 -4.44
C VAL A 149 -13.02 -3.15 -5.17
N GLY A 150 -12.56 -2.09 -5.81
CA GLY A 150 -13.45 -1.24 -6.59
C GLY A 150 -12.70 -0.16 -7.38
N ASP A 151 -13.48 0.62 -8.13
CA ASP A 151 -12.97 1.78 -8.85
C ASP A 151 -12.77 2.93 -7.86
N VAL A 152 -11.53 3.34 -7.65
CA VAL A 152 -11.16 4.40 -6.72
C VAL A 152 -10.43 5.56 -7.40
N LYS A 153 -10.21 5.47 -8.69
CA LYS A 153 -9.42 6.48 -9.43
C LYS A 153 -10.25 7.67 -9.88
N GLN A 154 -9.58 8.82 -9.93
CA GLN A 154 -10.14 10.03 -10.50
C GLN A 154 -10.44 9.87 -11.99
#